data_b4fcbfa0eea1cb6dad6ee5fa7f5e8130
#
_entry.id   b4fcbfa0eea1cb6dad6ee5fa7f5e8130
#
_cell.length_a   1.000
_cell.length_b   1.000
_cell.length_c   1.000
_cell.angle_alpha   90.00
_cell.angle_beta   90.00
_cell.angle_gamma   90.00
#
_symmetry.space_group_name_H-M   'P 1'
#
loop_
_entity.id
_entity.type
_entity.pdbx_description
1 polymer ?
#
loop_
_entity_poly.entity_id
_entity_poly.type
_entity_poly.pdbx_seq_one_letter_code
_entity_poly.pdbx_strand_id
1 'polypeptide(L)'
;MRIERLKTTPDRAGRYFVQFDDGTVMRLYRQTVEDFALYSGMELSQEQYRELVQNAQKISARMRAVRIVSASGVSRKELESRLVQKGENPGQAKQAVQWLEELHLLDDEKTAEQIVHSCISKGYGLARAKQVLYEKRIPKEYW
;
A
#
# COMPACT_ATOMS: atom_id res chain seq x y z
N MET A 1 15.98 21.13 -8.34
CA MET A 1 16.57 19.79 -8.17
C MET A 1 16.55 19.06 -9.52
N ARG A 2 17.68 18.55 -9.94
CA ARG A 2 17.85 17.93 -11.26
C ARG A 2 17.98 16.41 -11.13
N ILE A 3 17.36 15.69 -12.05
CA ILE A 3 17.53 14.24 -12.18
C ILE A 3 18.87 13.98 -12.87
N GLU A 4 19.83 13.40 -12.12
CA GLU A 4 21.13 13.05 -12.71
C GLU A 4 21.07 11.74 -13.48
N ARG A 5 20.31 10.77 -12.95
CA ARG A 5 20.25 9.44 -13.54
C ARG A 5 18.85 8.82 -13.36
N LEU A 6 18.29 8.37 -14.46
CA LEU A 6 17.08 7.57 -14.48
C LEU A 6 17.38 6.29 -15.25
N LYS A 7 17.37 5.15 -14.56
CA LYS A 7 17.59 3.87 -15.21
C LYS A 7 16.38 3.50 -16.07
N THR A 8 16.63 2.94 -17.23
CA THR A 8 15.58 2.56 -18.19
C THR A 8 15.00 1.17 -17.93
N THR A 9 15.64 0.39 -17.04
CA THR A 9 15.21 -0.97 -16.70
C THR A 9 14.69 -0.99 -15.27
N PRO A 10 13.44 -1.49 -15.04
CA PRO A 10 12.89 -1.56 -13.69
C PRO A 10 13.51 -2.69 -12.87
N ASP A 11 13.38 -2.61 -11.54
CA ASP A 11 13.74 -3.68 -10.63
C ASP A 11 12.66 -4.79 -10.65
N ARG A 12 12.83 -5.82 -9.82
CA ARG A 12 11.88 -6.96 -9.74
C ARG A 12 10.47 -6.54 -9.33
N ALA A 13 10.35 -5.47 -8.57
CA ALA A 13 9.05 -4.94 -8.14
C ALA A 13 8.43 -3.99 -9.17
N GLY A 14 9.09 -3.76 -10.30
CA GLY A 14 8.62 -2.85 -11.33
C GLY A 14 8.92 -1.38 -11.06
N ARG A 15 9.92 -1.09 -10.23
CA ARG A 15 10.28 0.28 -9.85
C ARG A 15 11.56 0.71 -10.59
N TYR A 16 11.57 1.98 -11.00
CA TYR A 16 12.70 2.60 -11.69
C TYR A 16 13.56 3.37 -10.69
N PHE A 17 14.87 3.21 -10.81
CA PHE A 17 15.84 3.93 -10.00
C PHE A 17 16.01 5.35 -10.54
N VAL A 18 15.87 6.35 -9.64
CA VAL A 18 16.06 7.78 -9.96
C VAL A 18 17.02 8.37 -8.95
N GLN A 19 18.07 9.01 -9.44
CA GLN A 19 19.07 9.72 -8.62
C GLN A 19 19.03 11.19 -8.95
N PHE A 20 18.95 12.02 -7.90
CA PHE A 20 18.97 13.48 -8.03
C PHE A 20 20.36 14.04 -7.77
N ASP A 21 20.56 15.29 -8.17
CA ASP A 21 21.85 15.99 -8.09
C ASP A 21 22.36 16.21 -6.65
N ASP A 22 21.49 16.14 -5.66
CA ASP A 22 21.85 16.20 -4.24
C ASP A 22 22.20 14.83 -3.63
N GLY A 23 22.21 13.78 -4.45
CA GLY A 23 22.45 12.41 -4.00
C GLY A 23 21.22 11.65 -3.55
N THR A 24 20.05 12.29 -3.48
CA THR A 24 18.79 11.61 -3.12
C THR A 24 18.46 10.55 -4.16
N VAL A 25 18.05 9.37 -3.67
CA VAL A 25 17.65 8.25 -4.52
C VAL A 25 16.19 7.91 -4.25
N MET A 26 15.44 7.69 -5.32
CA MET A 26 14.05 7.23 -5.26
C MET A 26 13.86 6.02 -6.16
N ARG A 27 12.91 5.17 -5.78
CA ARG A 27 12.45 4.07 -6.62
C ARG A 27 10.98 4.31 -6.94
N LEU A 28 10.69 4.58 -8.20
CA LEU A 28 9.38 5.04 -8.66
C LEU A 28 8.74 3.99 -9.56
N TYR A 29 7.45 3.76 -9.38
CA TYR A 29 6.70 2.91 -10.30
C TYR A 29 6.55 3.60 -11.65
N ARG A 30 6.36 2.79 -12.68
CA ARG A 30 6.22 3.27 -14.06
C ARG A 30 5.18 4.37 -14.22
N GLN A 31 4.04 4.23 -13.54
CA GLN A 31 2.98 5.22 -13.61
C GLN A 31 3.46 6.62 -13.19
N THR A 32 4.24 6.70 -12.11
CA THR A 32 4.81 7.97 -11.66
C THR A 32 5.78 8.55 -12.68
N VAL A 33 6.66 7.71 -13.22
CA VAL A 33 7.63 8.15 -14.24
C VAL A 33 6.92 8.71 -15.47
N GLU A 34 5.86 8.05 -15.92
CA GLU A 34 5.08 8.48 -17.08
C GLU A 34 4.25 9.73 -16.79
N ASP A 35 3.56 9.78 -15.65
CA ASP A 35 2.69 10.91 -15.29
C ASP A 35 3.47 12.22 -15.16
N PHE A 36 4.71 12.16 -14.67
CA PHE A 36 5.58 13.32 -14.54
C PHE A 36 6.52 13.49 -15.72
N ALA A 37 6.45 12.60 -16.72
CA ALA A 37 7.30 12.62 -17.90
C ALA A 37 8.79 12.76 -17.57
N LEU A 38 9.26 11.98 -16.60
CA LEU A 38 10.61 12.08 -16.07
C LEU A 38 11.67 11.60 -17.07
N TYR A 39 12.80 12.30 -17.11
CA TYR A 39 13.95 11.94 -17.95
C TYR A 39 15.26 12.38 -17.28
N SER A 40 16.35 11.73 -17.65
CA SER A 40 17.69 12.12 -17.16
C SER A 40 18.04 13.54 -17.60
N GLY A 41 18.46 14.36 -16.65
CA GLY A 41 18.76 15.78 -16.90
C GLY A 41 17.59 16.72 -16.69
N MET A 42 16.39 16.19 -16.36
CA MET A 42 15.22 17.02 -16.10
C MET A 42 15.42 17.87 -14.84
N GLU A 43 15.10 19.16 -14.97
CA GLU A 43 15.10 20.09 -13.84
C GLU A 43 13.73 20.17 -13.21
N LEU A 44 13.63 20.02 -11.90
CA LEU A 44 12.39 20.11 -11.14
C LEU A 44 12.43 21.32 -10.21
N SER A 45 11.33 22.09 -10.20
CA SER A 45 11.14 23.12 -9.18
C SER A 45 10.86 22.45 -7.82
N GLN A 46 10.92 23.23 -6.74
CA GLN A 46 10.57 22.71 -5.41
C GLN A 46 9.14 22.20 -5.37
N GLU A 47 8.22 22.87 -6.03
CA GLU A 47 6.82 22.48 -6.09
C GLU A 47 6.66 21.17 -6.86
N GLN A 48 7.29 21.06 -8.03
CA GLN A 48 7.27 19.84 -8.83
C GLN A 48 7.85 18.65 -8.06
N TYR A 49 8.97 18.86 -7.35
CA TYR A 49 9.57 17.82 -6.53
C TYR A 49 8.64 17.37 -5.41
N ARG A 50 7.97 18.31 -4.74
CA ARG A 50 7.02 18.01 -3.68
C ARG A 50 5.85 17.16 -4.20
N GLU A 51 5.30 17.56 -5.34
CA GLU A 51 4.24 16.80 -6.00
C GLU A 51 4.69 15.39 -6.39
N LEU A 52 5.92 15.28 -6.88
CA LEU A 52 6.51 13.98 -7.22
C LEU A 52 6.61 13.08 -5.99
N VAL A 53 7.10 13.59 -4.86
CA VAL A 53 7.22 12.83 -3.61
C VAL A 53 5.85 12.37 -3.13
N GLN A 54 4.85 13.25 -3.14
CA GLN A 54 3.48 12.91 -2.72
C GLN A 54 2.88 11.83 -3.62
N ASN A 55 3.05 11.96 -4.92
CA ASN A 55 2.56 10.95 -5.87
C ASN A 55 3.27 9.61 -5.67
N ALA A 56 4.59 9.63 -5.48
CA ALA A 56 5.36 8.43 -5.24
C ALA A 56 4.91 7.70 -3.98
N GLN A 57 4.65 8.42 -2.90
CA GLN A 57 4.13 7.85 -1.65
C GLN A 57 2.74 7.24 -1.83
N LYS A 58 1.86 7.94 -2.55
CA LYS A 58 0.51 7.45 -2.85
C LYS A 58 0.55 6.14 -3.63
N ILE A 59 1.31 6.10 -4.72
CA ILE A 59 1.41 4.91 -5.57
C ILE A 59 2.06 3.75 -4.82
N SER A 60 3.12 4.03 -4.06
CA SER A 60 3.80 3.01 -3.25
C SER A 60 2.83 2.35 -2.25
N ALA A 61 2.07 3.16 -1.51
CA ALA A 61 1.10 2.66 -0.55
C ALA A 61 0.01 1.81 -1.23
N ARG A 62 -0.52 2.28 -2.36
CA ARG A 62 -1.55 1.55 -3.12
C ARG A 62 -1.04 0.22 -3.65
N MET A 63 0.16 0.20 -4.25
CA MET A 63 0.73 -1.02 -4.81
C MET A 63 1.01 -2.06 -3.72
N ARG A 64 1.52 -1.61 -2.58
CA ARG A 64 1.77 -2.51 -1.45
C ARG A 64 0.46 -3.04 -0.86
N ALA A 65 -0.54 -2.17 -0.71
CA ALA A 65 -1.86 -2.56 -0.21
C ALA A 65 -2.51 -3.63 -1.10
N VAL A 66 -2.46 -3.46 -2.41
CA VAL A 66 -2.97 -4.46 -3.37
C VAL A 66 -2.26 -5.80 -3.19
N ARG A 67 -0.94 -5.79 -3.05
CA ARG A 67 -0.17 -7.03 -2.85
C ARG A 67 -0.56 -7.75 -1.57
N ILE A 68 -0.75 -7.02 -0.47
CA ILE A 68 -1.13 -7.62 0.81
C ILE A 68 -2.53 -8.22 0.73
N VAL A 69 -3.49 -7.47 0.19
CA VAL A 69 -4.89 -7.93 0.05
C VAL A 69 -4.99 -9.14 -0.88
N SER A 70 -4.19 -9.16 -1.94
CA SER A 70 -4.17 -10.28 -2.90
C SER A 70 -3.59 -11.55 -2.29
N ALA A 71 -2.70 -11.44 -1.32
CA ALA A 71 -2.02 -12.57 -0.71
C ALA A 71 -2.80 -13.17 0.47
N SER A 72 -3.58 -12.36 1.20
CA SER A 72 -4.29 -12.83 2.40
C SER A 72 -5.46 -11.92 2.73
N GLY A 73 -6.49 -12.49 3.38
CA GLY A 73 -7.60 -11.71 3.92
C GLY A 73 -7.11 -10.91 5.13
N VAL A 74 -7.27 -9.61 5.09
CA VAL A 74 -6.90 -8.71 6.19
C VAL A 74 -8.06 -7.76 6.47
N SER A 75 -8.16 -7.31 7.73
CA SER A 75 -9.09 -6.25 8.08
C SER A 75 -8.52 -4.88 7.64
N ARG A 76 -9.38 -3.89 7.60
CA ARG A 76 -9.00 -2.50 7.33
C ARG A 76 -7.87 -2.03 8.25
N LYS A 77 -8.04 -2.20 9.57
CA LYS A 77 -7.06 -1.76 10.56
C LYS A 77 -5.75 -2.54 10.48
N GLU A 78 -5.82 -3.83 10.24
CA GLU A 78 -4.64 -4.67 10.06
C GLU A 78 -3.84 -4.24 8.84
N LEU A 79 -4.53 -3.97 7.72
CA LEU A 79 -3.87 -3.51 6.50
C LEU A 79 -3.17 -2.17 6.73
N GLU A 80 -3.86 -1.21 7.36
CA GLU A 80 -3.28 0.10 7.66
C GLU A 80 -2.02 -0.04 8.52
N SER A 81 -2.08 -0.86 9.57
CA SER A 81 -0.92 -1.13 10.44
C SER A 81 0.24 -1.76 9.68
N ARG A 82 -0.03 -2.73 8.82
CA ARG A 82 1.00 -3.39 8.02
C ARG A 82 1.70 -2.42 7.07
N LEU A 83 0.93 -1.54 6.44
CA LEU A 83 1.49 -0.52 5.54
C LEU A 83 2.45 0.40 6.28
N VAL A 84 2.04 0.89 7.45
CA VAL A 84 2.90 1.77 8.27
C VAL A 84 4.14 1.03 8.75
N GLN A 85 4.02 -0.21 9.21
CA GLN A 85 5.14 -1.04 9.64
C GLN A 85 6.16 -1.27 8.51
N LYS A 86 5.68 -1.33 7.28
CA LYS A 86 6.53 -1.51 6.10
C LYS A 86 7.17 -0.22 5.59
N GLY A 87 6.93 0.91 6.29
CA GLY A 87 7.54 2.17 5.97
C GLY A 87 6.70 3.12 5.13
N GLU A 88 5.43 2.78 4.86
CA GLU A 88 4.55 3.68 4.11
C GLU A 88 4.15 4.89 4.98
N ASN A 89 3.95 6.03 4.34
CA ASN A 89 3.46 7.23 5.01
C ASN A 89 2.09 6.95 5.64
N PRO A 90 1.87 7.26 6.94
CA PRO A 90 0.61 6.95 7.62
C PRO A 90 -0.63 7.54 6.94
N GLY A 91 -0.56 8.77 6.45
CA GLY A 91 -1.66 9.40 5.74
C GLY A 91 -1.97 8.69 4.43
N GLN A 92 -0.95 8.30 3.68
CA GLN A 92 -1.12 7.56 2.43
C GLN A 92 -1.58 6.13 2.67
N ALA A 93 -1.15 5.50 3.76
CA ALA A 93 -1.62 4.19 4.15
C ALA A 93 -3.13 4.21 4.39
N LYS A 94 -3.63 5.19 5.14
CA LYS A 94 -5.04 5.38 5.40
C LYS A 94 -5.85 5.60 4.12
N GLN A 95 -5.34 6.45 3.22
CA GLN A 95 -5.99 6.71 1.93
C GLN A 95 -6.00 5.48 1.03
N ALA A 96 -4.93 4.69 1.02
CA ALA A 96 -4.87 3.45 0.24
C ALA A 96 -5.91 2.42 0.72
N VAL A 97 -6.09 2.29 2.04
CA VAL A 97 -7.11 1.43 2.63
C VAL A 97 -8.51 1.88 2.21
N GLN A 98 -8.79 3.18 2.30
CA GLN A 98 -10.07 3.75 1.88
C GLN A 98 -10.33 3.52 0.39
N TRP A 99 -9.32 3.69 -0.43
CA TRP A 99 -9.40 3.44 -1.87
C TRP A 99 -9.79 1.98 -2.18
N LEU A 100 -9.18 1.01 -1.48
CA LEU A 100 -9.53 -0.41 -1.66
C LEU A 100 -10.95 -0.72 -1.20
N GLU A 101 -11.44 -0.06 -0.16
CA GLU A 101 -12.83 -0.20 0.28
C GLU A 101 -13.79 0.33 -0.80
N GLU A 102 -13.49 1.47 -1.39
CA GLU A 102 -14.29 2.06 -2.47
C GLU A 102 -14.35 1.14 -3.70
N LEU A 103 -13.28 0.40 -3.95
CA LEU A 103 -13.21 -0.58 -5.04
C LEU A 103 -13.83 -1.94 -4.66
N HIS A 104 -14.33 -2.09 -3.44
CA HIS A 104 -14.86 -3.34 -2.91
C HIS A 104 -13.85 -4.49 -2.89
N LEU A 105 -12.56 -4.17 -2.82
CA LEU A 105 -11.47 -5.14 -2.68
C LEU A 105 -11.11 -5.40 -1.21
N LEU A 106 -11.67 -4.62 -0.30
CA LEU A 106 -11.49 -4.72 1.14
C LEU A 106 -12.84 -4.49 1.80
N ASP A 107 -13.29 -5.46 2.60
CA ASP A 107 -14.60 -5.44 3.25
C ASP A 107 -14.51 -6.23 4.56
N ASP A 108 -14.55 -5.53 5.70
CA ASP A 108 -14.43 -6.14 7.02
C ASP A 108 -15.56 -7.13 7.32
N GLU A 109 -16.76 -6.87 6.82
CA GLU A 109 -17.90 -7.79 6.99
C GLU A 109 -17.63 -9.12 6.29
N LYS A 110 -17.19 -9.09 5.04
CA LYS A 110 -16.82 -10.30 4.30
C LYS A 110 -15.64 -11.02 4.93
N THR A 111 -14.65 -10.26 5.39
CA THR A 111 -13.48 -10.83 6.07
C THR A 111 -13.90 -11.54 7.36
N ALA A 112 -14.82 -10.94 8.14
CA ALA A 112 -15.37 -11.56 9.33
C ALA A 112 -16.09 -12.87 9.01
N GLU A 113 -16.93 -12.88 7.96
CA GLU A 113 -17.63 -14.08 7.51
C GLU A 113 -16.67 -15.20 7.11
N GLN A 114 -15.60 -14.86 6.39
CA GLN A 114 -14.58 -15.82 5.98
C GLN A 114 -13.83 -16.41 7.19
N ILE A 115 -13.52 -15.57 8.19
CA ILE A 115 -12.86 -16.02 9.41
C ILE A 115 -13.75 -16.99 10.18
N VAL A 116 -15.03 -16.64 10.37
CA VAL A 116 -15.98 -17.49 11.08
C VAL A 116 -16.16 -18.82 10.35
N HIS A 117 -16.33 -18.78 9.03
CA HIS A 117 -16.47 -19.97 8.21
C HIS A 117 -15.24 -20.89 8.32
N SER A 118 -14.05 -20.31 8.27
CA SER A 118 -12.80 -21.05 8.44
C SER A 118 -12.70 -21.70 9.81
N CYS A 119 -13.08 -20.98 10.88
CA CYS A 119 -13.08 -21.52 12.23
C CYS A 119 -14.06 -22.69 12.39
N ILE A 120 -15.25 -22.58 11.79
CA ILE A 120 -16.24 -23.67 11.79
C ILE A 120 -15.67 -24.90 11.07
N SER A 121 -15.07 -24.70 9.88
CA SER A 121 -14.49 -25.79 9.10
C SER A 121 -13.36 -26.51 9.85
N LYS A 122 -12.62 -25.79 10.71
CA LYS A 122 -11.56 -26.35 11.53
C LYS A 122 -12.04 -26.94 12.84
N GLY A 123 -13.33 -26.86 13.13
CA GLY A 123 -13.92 -27.37 14.38
C GLY A 123 -13.64 -26.48 15.58
N TYR A 124 -13.32 -25.22 15.39
CA TYR A 124 -13.06 -24.29 16.50
C TYR A 124 -14.37 -23.82 17.13
N GLY A 125 -14.37 -23.63 18.46
CA GLY A 125 -15.50 -23.09 19.18
C GLY A 125 -15.65 -21.59 19.03
N LEU A 126 -16.77 -21.06 19.55
CA LEU A 126 -17.09 -19.63 19.48
C LEU A 126 -16.00 -18.74 20.10
N ALA A 127 -15.45 -19.13 21.25
CA ALA A 127 -14.42 -18.37 21.93
C ALA A 127 -13.18 -18.20 21.04
N ARG A 128 -12.79 -19.28 20.33
CA ARG A 128 -11.64 -19.26 19.43
C ARG A 128 -11.91 -18.36 18.22
N ALA A 129 -13.13 -18.43 17.66
CA ALA A 129 -13.53 -17.58 16.54
C ALA A 129 -13.45 -16.11 16.93
N LYS A 130 -13.97 -15.74 18.09
CA LYS A 130 -13.91 -14.36 18.61
C LYS A 130 -12.48 -13.89 18.82
N GLN A 131 -11.60 -14.76 19.31
CA GLN A 131 -10.19 -14.45 19.49
C GLN A 131 -9.50 -14.13 18.15
N VAL A 132 -9.78 -14.93 17.11
CA VAL A 132 -9.22 -14.70 15.77
C VAL A 132 -9.72 -13.37 15.20
N LEU A 133 -11.00 -13.07 15.36
CA LEU A 133 -11.59 -11.80 14.92
C LEU A 133 -10.91 -10.62 15.62
N TYR A 134 -10.66 -10.73 16.93
CA TYR A 134 -9.97 -9.71 17.71
C TYR A 134 -8.52 -9.51 17.23
N GLU A 135 -7.78 -10.60 17.04
CA GLU A 135 -6.39 -10.55 16.57
C GLU A 135 -6.27 -9.90 15.20
N LYS A 136 -7.25 -10.10 14.34
CA LYS A 136 -7.29 -9.49 13.00
C LYS A 136 -7.92 -8.11 12.99
N ARG A 137 -8.25 -7.57 14.17
CA ARG A 137 -8.79 -6.22 14.35
C ARG A 137 -10.09 -5.96 13.59
N ILE A 138 -10.93 -6.99 13.52
CA ILE A 138 -12.27 -6.85 12.93
C ILE A 138 -13.15 -6.06 13.91
N PRO A 139 -13.90 -5.03 13.45
CA PRO A 139 -14.85 -4.31 14.31
C PRO A 139 -15.88 -5.26 14.91
N LYS A 140 -16.21 -5.03 16.19
CA LYS A 140 -17.16 -5.89 16.92
C LYS A 140 -18.54 -5.96 16.28
N GLU A 141 -18.94 -4.92 15.55
CA GLU A 141 -20.23 -4.90 14.85
C GLU A 141 -20.39 -6.02 13.81
N TYR A 142 -19.28 -6.61 13.38
CA TYR A 142 -19.28 -7.71 12.41
C TYR A 142 -19.11 -9.08 13.07
N TRP A 143 -19.04 -9.14 14.37
CA TRP A 143 -18.94 -10.42 15.08
C TRP A 143 -20.34 -11.03 15.23
#